data_0d762c0e8c4620ad5cd2cba1abc1fec0
#
_entry.id   0d762c0e8c4620ad5cd2cba1abc1fec0
#
_cell.length_a   1.000
_cell.length_b   1.000
_cell.length_c   1.000
_cell.angle_alpha   90.00
_cell.angle_beta   90.00
_cell.angle_gamma   90.00
#
_symmetry.space_group_name_H-M   'P 1'
#
loop_
_entity.id
_entity.type
_entity.pdbx_description
1 polymer ?
#
loop_
_entity_poly.entity_id
_entity_poly.type
_entity_poly.pdbx_seq_one_letter_code
_entity_poly.pdbx_strand_id
1 'polypeptide(L)'
;MQLNPHYAELNESYLFSTIAHKVADYQKAHPEADVIRLGIGDVTLPLAASVTEAMHKAVEEQGHKGTFHGYIPSEQGYEFLRDAIRRYYAGHGVELDISEIFISDGAKSDLANVLGLFDVDNTVLVPDPVYPTYVDDNVTDGRKIIYSRTSQENGFLGMPDENVKADIIYICSPNNPTGAAYTRDQLKAWVDYAKKNDAIILYDAAVSYTHLTLPTT
;
A
#
# COMPACT_ATOMS: atom_id res chain seq x y z
N MET A 1 32.14 -12.18 -3.07
CA MET A 1 30.72 -11.82 -2.85
C MET A 1 30.48 -10.54 -3.63
N GLN A 2 29.44 -10.49 -4.43
CA GLN A 2 29.04 -9.27 -5.16
C GLN A 2 27.72 -8.78 -4.53
N LEU A 3 27.60 -7.48 -4.34
CA LEU A 3 26.35 -6.84 -3.90
C LEU A 3 25.44 -6.66 -5.11
N ASN A 4 24.13 -6.60 -4.86
CA ASN A 4 23.17 -6.24 -5.88
C ASN A 4 23.47 -4.80 -6.39
N PRO A 5 23.83 -4.61 -7.67
CA PRO A 5 24.22 -3.31 -8.19
C PRO A 5 23.08 -2.28 -8.19
N HIS A 6 21.84 -2.72 -8.24
CA HIS A 6 20.68 -1.84 -8.32
C HIS A 6 20.43 -1.02 -7.04
N TYR A 7 21.02 -1.43 -5.90
CA TYR A 7 20.98 -0.56 -4.71
C TYR A 7 21.67 0.78 -4.91
N ALA A 8 22.62 0.88 -5.86
CA ALA A 8 23.25 2.15 -6.20
C ALA A 8 22.35 3.08 -7.03
N GLU A 9 21.25 2.57 -7.57
CA GLU A 9 20.27 3.32 -8.36
C GLU A 9 19.18 3.96 -7.50
N LEU A 10 19.09 3.57 -6.22
CA LEU A 10 18.16 4.16 -5.26
C LEU A 10 18.55 5.60 -4.94
N ASN A 11 17.56 6.44 -4.65
CA ASN A 11 17.82 7.77 -4.14
C ASN A 11 18.63 7.72 -2.83
N GLU A 12 19.64 8.58 -2.70
CA GLU A 12 20.55 8.61 -1.52
C GLU A 12 19.84 8.84 -0.18
N SER A 13 18.64 9.41 -0.20
CA SER A 13 17.87 9.62 1.03
C SER A 13 16.38 9.36 0.82
N TYR A 14 15.82 8.61 1.75
CA TYR A 14 14.38 8.45 1.86
C TYR A 14 13.73 9.78 2.23
N LEU A 15 12.76 10.22 1.45
CA LEU A 15 12.12 11.55 1.56
C LEU A 15 11.71 11.90 3.00
N PHE A 16 11.08 10.96 3.69
CA PHE A 16 10.59 11.20 5.06
C PHE A 16 11.72 11.41 6.07
N SER A 17 12.85 10.72 5.92
CA SER A 17 14.02 10.93 6.77
C SER A 17 14.60 12.32 6.55
N THR A 18 14.69 12.76 5.29
CA THR A 18 15.17 14.09 4.94
C THR A 18 14.28 15.18 5.55
N ILE A 19 12.97 15.02 5.48
CA ILE A 19 12.01 15.96 6.08
C ILE A 19 12.17 15.99 7.60
N ALA A 20 12.28 14.81 8.24
CA ALA A 20 12.45 14.71 9.69
C ALA A 20 13.72 15.44 10.17
N HIS A 21 14.84 15.27 9.46
CA HIS A 21 16.09 16.00 9.76
C HIS A 21 15.92 17.52 9.60
N LYS A 22 15.32 17.97 8.50
CA LYS A 22 15.08 19.42 8.27
C LYS A 22 14.19 20.02 9.36
N VAL A 23 13.16 19.32 9.80
CA VAL A 23 12.29 19.75 10.91
C VAL A 23 13.08 19.84 12.21
N ALA A 24 13.89 18.83 12.52
CA ALA A 24 14.70 18.83 13.73
C ALA A 24 15.73 19.96 13.76
N ASP A 25 16.40 20.22 12.62
CA ASP A 25 17.36 21.32 12.48
C ASP A 25 16.66 22.69 12.62
N TYR A 26 15.48 22.85 12.03
CA TYR A 26 14.69 24.06 12.15
C TYR A 26 14.25 24.31 13.60
N GLN A 27 13.73 23.30 14.29
CA GLN A 27 13.32 23.42 15.69
C GLN A 27 14.49 23.72 16.62
N LYS A 28 15.68 23.16 16.31
CA LYS A 28 16.91 23.47 17.07
C LYS A 28 17.36 24.93 16.88
N ALA A 29 17.21 25.47 15.67
CA ALA A 29 17.54 26.86 15.36
C ALA A 29 16.47 27.86 15.86
N HIS A 30 15.24 27.41 16.01
CA HIS A 30 14.07 28.21 16.41
C HIS A 30 13.27 27.52 17.51
N PRO A 31 13.80 27.47 18.76
CA PRO A 31 13.15 26.76 19.87
C PRO A 31 11.76 27.32 20.24
N GLU A 32 11.49 28.57 19.88
CA GLU A 32 10.22 29.27 20.10
C GLU A 32 9.15 28.94 19.03
N ALA A 33 9.54 28.30 17.94
CA ALA A 33 8.62 28.07 16.83
C ALA A 33 7.66 26.90 17.13
N ASP A 34 6.37 27.14 16.98
CA ASP A 34 5.35 26.08 16.96
C ASP A 34 5.25 25.49 15.54
N VAL A 35 5.87 24.34 15.35
CA VAL A 35 5.97 23.68 14.03
C VAL A 35 4.78 22.78 13.79
N ILE A 36 3.89 23.17 12.87
CA ILE A 36 2.79 22.33 12.38
C ILE A 36 3.33 21.34 11.36
N ARG A 37 3.25 20.05 11.68
CA ARG A 37 3.73 18.96 10.82
C ARG A 37 2.61 18.44 9.93
N LEU A 38 2.71 18.67 8.63
CA LEU A 38 1.75 18.20 7.60
C LEU A 38 2.40 17.20 6.61
N GLY A 39 3.61 16.72 6.91
CA GLY A 39 4.40 15.92 5.98
C GLY A 39 4.08 14.41 5.99
N ILE A 40 3.46 13.90 7.05
CA ILE A 40 3.09 12.48 7.17
C ILE A 40 1.65 12.43 7.71
N GLY A 41 0.78 11.71 7.00
CA GLY A 41 -0.52 11.31 7.54
C GLY A 41 -0.32 10.27 8.64
N ASP A 42 -0.76 10.57 9.85
CA ASP A 42 -0.66 9.66 10.98
C ASP A 42 -2.01 9.56 11.70
N VAL A 43 -2.20 8.49 12.43
CA VAL A 43 -3.38 8.32 13.31
C VAL A 43 -3.22 9.24 14.51
N THR A 44 -4.22 10.08 14.76
CA THR A 44 -4.21 11.07 15.84
C THR A 44 -5.08 10.68 17.02
N LEU A 45 -5.88 9.64 16.87
CA LEU A 45 -6.79 9.14 17.90
C LEU A 45 -6.34 7.78 18.42
N PRO A 46 -6.54 7.48 19.71
CA PRO A 46 -6.28 6.15 20.24
C PRO A 46 -7.20 5.11 19.59
N LEU A 47 -6.81 3.84 19.70
CA LEU A 47 -7.63 2.72 19.26
C LEU A 47 -8.98 2.73 19.98
N ALA A 48 -10.02 2.31 19.26
CA ALA A 48 -11.35 2.12 19.86
C ALA A 48 -11.31 1.07 20.99
N ALA A 49 -12.13 1.23 22.01
CA ALA A 49 -12.18 0.32 23.16
C ALA A 49 -12.40 -1.14 22.73
N SER A 50 -13.27 -1.39 21.75
CA SER A 50 -13.52 -2.74 21.21
C SER A 50 -12.27 -3.39 20.60
N VAL A 51 -11.39 -2.60 20.01
CA VAL A 51 -10.12 -3.11 19.45
C VAL A 51 -9.15 -3.47 20.57
N THR A 52 -8.98 -2.58 21.55
CA THR A 52 -8.08 -2.83 22.70
C THR A 52 -8.54 -4.01 23.53
N GLU A 53 -9.86 -4.16 23.76
CA GLU A 53 -10.44 -5.31 24.43
C GLU A 53 -10.17 -6.62 23.68
N ALA A 54 -10.35 -6.64 22.35
CA ALA A 54 -10.04 -7.81 21.52
C ALA A 54 -8.54 -8.18 21.58
N MET A 55 -7.66 -7.18 21.59
CA MET A 55 -6.20 -7.40 21.72
C MET A 55 -5.87 -7.99 23.10
N HIS A 56 -6.44 -7.46 24.20
CA HIS A 56 -6.25 -8.01 25.53
C HIS A 56 -6.71 -9.46 25.62
N LYS A 57 -7.88 -9.77 25.05
CA LYS A 57 -8.39 -11.13 25.00
C LYS A 57 -7.44 -12.07 24.22
N ALA A 58 -6.94 -11.64 23.07
CA ALA A 58 -6.02 -12.42 22.27
C ALA A 58 -4.70 -12.69 23.01
N VAL A 59 -4.18 -11.73 23.77
CA VAL A 59 -2.99 -11.92 24.62
C VAL A 59 -3.28 -12.92 25.75
N GLU A 60 -4.44 -12.82 26.41
CA GLU A 60 -4.84 -13.75 27.47
C GLU A 60 -4.96 -15.19 26.94
N GLU A 61 -5.53 -15.38 25.75
CA GLU A 61 -5.62 -16.68 25.09
C GLU A 61 -4.26 -17.34 24.88
N GLN A 62 -3.22 -16.56 24.59
CA GLN A 62 -1.85 -17.07 24.43
C GLN A 62 -1.25 -17.59 25.75
N GLY A 63 -1.76 -17.16 26.90
CA GLY A 63 -1.30 -17.61 28.22
C GLY A 63 -1.82 -18.99 28.65
N HIS A 64 -2.80 -19.55 27.95
CA HIS A 64 -3.48 -20.76 28.37
C HIS A 64 -3.30 -21.90 27.36
N LYS A 65 -2.90 -23.09 27.85
CA LYS A 65 -2.63 -24.27 27.00
C LYS A 65 -3.77 -24.64 26.04
N GLY A 66 -5.04 -24.41 26.45
CA GLY A 66 -6.23 -24.78 25.66
C GLY A 66 -6.58 -23.80 24.55
N THR A 67 -6.06 -22.58 24.64
CA THR A 67 -6.35 -21.47 23.68
C THR A 67 -5.08 -20.91 23.04
N PHE A 68 -3.92 -21.45 23.40
CA PHE A 68 -2.65 -21.08 22.79
C PHE A 68 -2.65 -21.40 21.29
N HIS A 69 -2.31 -20.40 20.50
CA HIS A 69 -2.14 -20.51 19.06
C HIS A 69 -0.66 -20.53 18.71
N GLY A 70 -0.16 -21.68 18.31
CA GLY A 70 1.19 -21.85 17.82
C GLY A 70 1.27 -21.61 16.30
N TYR A 71 2.13 -22.39 15.64
CA TYR A 71 2.26 -22.37 14.19
C TYR A 71 0.94 -22.83 13.54
N ILE A 72 0.38 -21.99 12.67
CA ILE A 72 -0.89 -22.28 12.02
C ILE A 72 -0.69 -23.20 10.81
N PRO A 73 -1.62 -24.16 10.54
CA PRO A 73 -1.51 -25.07 9.40
C PRO A 73 -1.65 -24.37 8.03
N SER A 74 -2.28 -23.21 7.99
CA SER A 74 -2.50 -22.46 6.76
C SER A 74 -1.58 -21.25 6.69
N GLU A 75 -0.72 -21.19 5.68
CA GLU A 75 0.16 -20.05 5.39
C GLU A 75 -0.61 -18.78 4.94
N GLN A 76 -1.90 -18.92 4.65
CA GLN A 76 -2.75 -17.79 4.26
C GLN A 76 -3.28 -16.96 5.44
N GLY A 77 -3.07 -17.40 6.68
CA GLY A 77 -3.62 -16.78 7.88
C GLY A 77 -4.84 -17.51 8.46
N TYR A 78 -5.30 -17.07 9.63
CA TYR A 78 -6.43 -17.69 10.31
C TYR A 78 -7.72 -17.62 9.50
N GLU A 79 -8.42 -18.76 9.42
CA GLU A 79 -9.66 -18.86 8.65
C GLU A 79 -10.74 -17.88 9.13
N PHE A 80 -10.90 -17.71 10.44
CA PHE A 80 -11.89 -16.77 11.00
C PHE A 80 -11.67 -15.32 10.53
N LEU A 81 -10.41 -14.90 10.38
CA LEU A 81 -10.06 -13.56 9.89
C LEU A 81 -10.30 -13.46 8.38
N ARG A 82 -9.88 -14.45 7.62
CA ARG A 82 -10.12 -14.50 6.16
C ARG A 82 -11.61 -14.51 5.85
N ASP A 83 -12.41 -15.26 6.62
CA ASP A 83 -13.86 -15.28 6.46
C ASP A 83 -14.50 -13.93 6.85
N ALA A 84 -13.99 -13.25 7.86
CA ALA A 84 -14.42 -11.89 8.19
C ALA A 84 -14.16 -10.90 7.06
N ILE A 85 -12.98 -10.98 6.42
CA ILE A 85 -12.62 -10.18 5.24
C ILE A 85 -13.54 -10.53 4.05
N ARG A 86 -13.75 -11.81 3.79
CA ARG A 86 -14.66 -12.28 2.73
C ARG A 86 -16.07 -11.68 2.89
N ARG A 87 -16.62 -11.71 4.13
CA ARG A 87 -17.92 -11.11 4.42
C ARG A 87 -17.93 -9.60 4.25
N TYR A 88 -16.84 -8.92 4.58
CA TYR A 88 -16.69 -7.50 4.34
C TYR A 88 -16.80 -7.18 2.84
N TYR A 89 -16.10 -7.91 1.98
CA TYR A 89 -16.17 -7.72 0.52
C TYR A 89 -17.56 -8.08 -0.03
N ALA A 90 -18.18 -9.16 0.43
CA ALA A 90 -19.54 -9.54 0.04
C ALA A 90 -20.56 -8.44 0.37
N GLY A 91 -20.42 -7.78 1.53
CA GLY A 91 -21.23 -6.61 1.89
C GLY A 91 -21.10 -5.41 0.94
N HIS A 92 -20.04 -5.38 0.13
CA HIS A 92 -19.80 -4.38 -0.92
C HIS A 92 -20.06 -4.93 -2.34
N GLY A 93 -20.68 -6.10 -2.45
CA GLY A 93 -21.03 -6.72 -3.74
C GLY A 93 -19.88 -7.40 -4.45
N VAL A 94 -18.81 -7.74 -3.73
CA VAL A 94 -17.66 -8.50 -4.27
C VAL A 94 -17.61 -9.87 -3.61
N GLU A 95 -17.84 -10.92 -4.40
CA GLU A 95 -17.74 -12.30 -3.96
C GLU A 95 -16.32 -12.82 -4.17
N LEU A 96 -15.66 -13.17 -3.07
CA LEU A 96 -14.34 -13.78 -3.06
C LEU A 96 -14.41 -15.20 -2.53
N ASP A 97 -13.61 -16.10 -3.08
CA ASP A 97 -13.31 -17.38 -2.45
C ASP A 97 -12.34 -17.15 -1.29
N ILE A 98 -12.46 -17.96 -0.23
CA ILE A 98 -11.57 -17.84 0.92
C ILE A 98 -10.09 -18.10 0.56
N SER A 99 -9.84 -18.88 -0.49
CA SER A 99 -8.50 -19.16 -1.02
C SER A 99 -7.85 -17.94 -1.71
N GLU A 100 -8.62 -16.91 -2.04
CA GLU A 100 -8.13 -15.66 -2.64
C GLU A 100 -7.68 -14.63 -1.59
N ILE A 101 -7.80 -14.96 -0.29
CA ILE A 101 -7.49 -14.03 0.81
C ILE A 101 -6.25 -14.52 1.55
N PHE A 102 -5.25 -13.64 1.64
CA PHE A 102 -4.00 -13.86 2.34
C PHE A 102 -3.81 -12.77 3.40
N ILE A 103 -3.32 -13.17 4.57
CA ILE A 103 -3.05 -12.25 5.68
C ILE A 103 -1.54 -12.09 5.80
N SER A 104 -1.11 -10.85 5.88
CA SER A 104 0.29 -10.47 6.09
C SER A 104 0.44 -9.50 7.28
N ASP A 105 1.66 -9.08 7.52
CA ASP A 105 2.02 -8.08 8.52
C ASP A 105 1.89 -6.63 8.03
N GLY A 106 1.36 -6.42 6.84
CA GLY A 106 1.03 -5.10 6.32
C GLY A 106 1.23 -4.94 4.82
N ALA A 107 0.57 -3.93 4.24
CA ALA A 107 0.55 -3.68 2.79
C ALA A 107 1.96 -3.47 2.20
N LYS A 108 2.89 -2.86 2.95
CA LYS A 108 4.27 -2.66 2.46
C LYS A 108 5.00 -3.99 2.26
N SER A 109 4.85 -4.93 3.19
CA SER A 109 5.41 -6.27 3.07
C SER A 109 4.78 -7.04 1.90
N ASP A 110 3.47 -6.90 1.71
CA ASP A 110 2.76 -7.52 0.58
C ASP A 110 3.26 -6.99 -0.76
N LEU A 111 3.43 -5.67 -0.86
CA LEU A 111 3.93 -5.03 -2.10
C LEU A 111 5.31 -5.54 -2.49
N ALA A 112 6.20 -5.74 -1.53
CA ALA A 112 7.53 -6.30 -1.79
C ALA A 112 7.47 -7.81 -2.11
N ASN A 113 6.69 -8.56 -1.34
CA ASN A 113 6.64 -10.03 -1.47
C ASN A 113 5.92 -10.49 -2.75
N VAL A 114 4.86 -9.80 -3.17
CA VAL A 114 4.10 -10.17 -4.38
C VAL A 114 4.95 -10.05 -5.64
N LEU A 115 5.97 -9.19 -5.64
CA LEU A 115 6.88 -9.02 -6.77
C LEU A 115 7.70 -10.28 -7.06
N GLY A 116 7.94 -11.13 -6.05
CA GLY A 116 8.60 -12.42 -6.23
C GLY A 116 7.82 -13.42 -7.12
N LEU A 117 6.55 -13.15 -7.42
CA LEU A 117 5.75 -13.96 -8.36
C LEU A 117 6.02 -13.60 -9.83
N PHE A 118 6.64 -12.46 -10.10
CA PHE A 118 6.83 -11.91 -11.44
C PHE A 118 8.29 -11.88 -11.83
N ASP A 119 8.56 -12.16 -13.10
CA ASP A 119 9.90 -12.03 -13.67
C ASP A 119 10.40 -10.58 -13.59
N VAL A 120 11.72 -10.44 -13.43
CA VAL A 120 12.37 -9.13 -13.38
C VAL A 120 12.37 -8.39 -14.72
N ASP A 121 12.16 -9.09 -15.83
CA ASP A 121 12.05 -8.50 -17.16
C ASP A 121 10.68 -7.81 -17.38
N ASN A 122 9.71 -7.97 -16.48
CA ASN A 122 8.42 -7.28 -16.57
C ASN A 122 8.59 -5.76 -16.42
N THR A 123 7.91 -5.03 -17.29
CA THR A 123 7.87 -3.56 -17.25
C THR A 123 6.79 -3.09 -16.28
N VAL A 124 7.15 -2.19 -15.40
CA VAL A 124 6.28 -1.67 -14.34
C VAL A 124 5.84 -0.25 -14.68
N LEU A 125 4.54 0.03 -14.54
CA LEU A 125 3.99 1.38 -14.67
C LEU A 125 3.55 1.88 -13.31
N VAL A 126 4.07 3.06 -12.92
CA VAL A 126 3.70 3.74 -11.70
C VAL A 126 3.25 5.17 -11.98
N PRO A 127 2.24 5.70 -11.28
CA PRO A 127 1.94 7.14 -11.33
C PRO A 127 3.09 7.93 -10.67
N ASP A 128 3.22 9.21 -11.04
CA ASP A 128 4.20 10.13 -10.46
C ASP A 128 3.52 11.50 -10.20
N PRO A 129 3.40 11.95 -8.94
CA PRO A 129 3.98 11.38 -7.71
C PRO A 129 3.24 10.15 -7.15
N VAL A 130 3.99 9.28 -6.47
CA VAL A 130 3.50 8.03 -5.91
C VAL A 130 4.20 7.68 -4.59
N TYR A 131 3.69 6.71 -3.87
CA TYR A 131 4.34 6.14 -2.69
C TYR A 131 5.70 5.52 -3.09
N PRO A 132 6.82 5.97 -2.46
CA PRO A 132 8.18 5.62 -2.92
C PRO A 132 8.47 4.13 -3.00
N THR A 133 7.86 3.32 -2.14
CA THR A 133 8.08 1.86 -2.08
C THR A 133 7.82 1.17 -3.42
N TYR A 134 6.84 1.62 -4.21
CA TYR A 134 6.57 1.01 -5.52
C TYR A 134 7.75 1.18 -6.48
N VAL A 135 8.48 2.28 -6.36
CA VAL A 135 9.69 2.53 -7.15
C VAL A 135 10.87 1.78 -6.56
N ASP A 136 11.12 1.92 -5.27
CA ASP A 136 12.31 1.40 -4.61
C ASP A 136 12.40 -0.13 -4.73
N ASP A 137 11.29 -0.84 -4.51
CA ASP A 137 11.25 -2.30 -4.60
C ASP A 137 11.54 -2.78 -6.03
N ASN A 138 10.95 -2.14 -7.04
CA ASN A 138 11.17 -2.49 -8.44
C ASN A 138 12.57 -2.09 -8.95
N VAL A 139 13.15 -0.99 -8.46
CA VAL A 139 14.54 -0.62 -8.74
C VAL A 139 15.50 -1.66 -8.18
N THR A 140 15.29 -2.10 -6.92
CA THR A 140 16.18 -3.11 -6.31
C THR A 140 16.14 -4.45 -7.03
N ASP A 141 15.02 -4.79 -7.66
CA ASP A 141 14.88 -5.98 -8.51
C ASP A 141 15.42 -5.77 -9.94
N GLY A 142 15.78 -4.54 -10.31
CA GLY A 142 16.29 -4.21 -11.64
C GLY A 142 15.23 -4.12 -12.73
N ARG A 143 13.93 -4.00 -12.34
CA ARG A 143 12.82 -3.87 -13.31
C ARG A 143 12.81 -2.51 -13.99
N LYS A 144 12.39 -2.50 -15.24
CA LYS A 144 12.15 -1.27 -15.99
C LYS A 144 10.88 -0.59 -15.48
N ILE A 145 11.01 0.69 -15.09
CA ILE A 145 9.89 1.50 -14.61
C ILE A 145 9.51 2.54 -15.67
N ILE A 146 8.21 2.65 -15.94
CA ILE A 146 7.59 3.71 -16.72
C ILE A 146 6.77 4.58 -15.77
N TYR A 147 6.98 5.89 -15.82
CA TYR A 147 6.25 6.85 -15.01
C TYR A 147 5.08 7.45 -15.79
N SER A 148 3.87 7.30 -15.26
CA SER A 148 2.70 8.06 -15.71
C SER A 148 2.64 9.37 -14.95
N ARG A 149 3.19 10.44 -15.55
CA ARG A 149 3.25 11.76 -14.89
C ARG A 149 1.88 12.33 -14.70
N THR A 150 1.62 12.79 -13.48
CA THR A 150 0.38 13.44 -13.09
C THR A 150 0.63 14.86 -12.58
N SER A 151 -0.36 15.72 -12.73
CA SER A 151 -0.27 17.12 -12.34
C SER A 151 -1.63 17.64 -11.89
N GLN A 152 -1.66 18.87 -11.43
CA GLN A 152 -2.91 19.56 -11.11
C GLN A 152 -3.87 19.61 -12.31
N GLU A 153 -3.34 19.70 -13.54
CA GLU A 153 -4.14 19.79 -14.77
C GLU A 153 -4.98 18.54 -15.04
N ASN A 154 -4.45 17.34 -14.66
CA ASN A 154 -5.18 16.07 -14.78
C ASN A 154 -5.71 15.55 -13.43
N GLY A 155 -5.81 16.42 -12.41
CA GLY A 155 -6.30 16.09 -11.09
C GLY A 155 -5.42 15.08 -10.33
N PHE A 156 -4.14 15.00 -10.67
CA PHE A 156 -3.17 14.02 -10.15
C PHE A 156 -3.58 12.55 -10.38
N LEU A 157 -4.34 12.30 -11.43
CA LEU A 157 -4.77 10.96 -11.84
C LEU A 157 -4.19 10.62 -13.21
N GLY A 158 -3.33 9.60 -13.24
CA GLY A 158 -2.86 9.03 -14.50
C GLY A 158 -3.98 8.21 -15.17
N MET A 159 -4.07 8.29 -16.48
CA MET A 159 -4.97 7.45 -17.27
C MET A 159 -4.15 6.56 -18.21
N PRO A 160 -4.70 5.42 -18.65
CA PRO A 160 -3.99 4.55 -19.59
C PRO A 160 -3.59 5.28 -20.87
N ASP A 161 -2.34 5.07 -21.31
CA ASP A 161 -1.84 5.49 -22.61
C ASP A 161 -1.67 4.25 -23.49
N GLU A 162 -2.42 4.19 -24.58
CA GLU A 162 -2.41 3.06 -25.54
C GLU A 162 -1.04 2.85 -26.24
N ASN A 163 -0.17 3.84 -26.21
CA ASN A 163 1.18 3.77 -26.76
C ASN A 163 2.22 3.21 -25.76
N VAL A 164 1.83 3.06 -24.51
CA VAL A 164 2.66 2.49 -23.45
C VAL A 164 2.22 1.04 -23.24
N LYS A 165 3.17 0.13 -23.14
CA LYS A 165 2.92 -1.26 -22.72
C LYS A 165 3.61 -1.49 -21.37
N ALA A 166 2.84 -1.96 -20.40
CA ALA A 166 3.33 -2.36 -19.09
C ALA A 166 2.72 -3.71 -18.71
N ASP A 167 3.46 -4.48 -17.94
CA ASP A 167 3.07 -5.81 -17.47
C ASP A 167 2.51 -5.75 -16.04
N ILE A 168 3.05 -4.84 -15.22
CA ILE A 168 2.61 -4.60 -13.83
C ILE A 168 2.23 -3.13 -13.70
N ILE A 169 1.02 -2.87 -13.20
CA ILE A 169 0.46 -1.52 -13.06
C ILE A 169 0.14 -1.26 -11.59
N TYR A 170 0.74 -0.23 -11.00
CA TYR A 170 0.38 0.21 -9.66
C TYR A 170 -0.73 1.25 -9.70
N ILE A 171 -1.77 1.04 -8.90
CA ILE A 171 -2.85 1.99 -8.68
C ILE A 171 -3.04 2.13 -7.18
N CYS A 172 -2.89 3.36 -6.65
CA CYS A 172 -3.22 3.71 -5.29
C CYS A 172 -4.44 4.65 -5.30
N SER A 173 -5.53 4.25 -4.64
CA SER A 173 -6.74 5.08 -4.64
C SER A 173 -7.50 4.95 -3.30
N PRO A 174 -7.57 6.02 -2.51
CA PRO A 174 -6.96 7.35 -2.70
C PRO A 174 -5.42 7.29 -2.78
N ASN A 175 -4.82 8.13 -3.63
CA ASN A 175 -3.39 8.08 -3.89
C ASN A 175 -2.57 8.70 -2.75
N ASN A 176 -1.49 8.06 -2.38
CA ASN A 176 -0.43 8.64 -1.55
C ASN A 176 0.71 9.13 -2.49
N PRO A 177 1.06 10.45 -2.53
CA PRO A 177 0.75 11.49 -1.54
C PRO A 177 -0.38 12.46 -1.91
N THR A 178 -1.01 12.35 -3.07
CA THR A 178 -1.86 13.42 -3.62
C THR A 178 -3.28 13.45 -3.05
N GLY A 179 -3.76 12.35 -2.48
CA GLY A 179 -5.14 12.19 -2.05
C GLY A 179 -6.16 12.03 -3.17
N ALA A 180 -5.72 12.08 -4.43
CA ALA A 180 -6.61 11.90 -5.58
C ALA A 180 -7.19 10.48 -5.62
N ALA A 181 -8.48 10.38 -5.96
CA ALA A 181 -9.17 9.09 -6.02
C ALA A 181 -9.83 8.90 -7.39
N TYR A 182 -9.65 7.71 -7.95
CA TYR A 182 -10.26 7.34 -9.22
C TYR A 182 -11.76 7.12 -9.10
N THR A 183 -12.51 7.58 -10.09
CA THR A 183 -13.90 7.18 -10.29
C THR A 183 -14.00 5.75 -10.80
N ARG A 184 -15.20 5.15 -10.70
CA ARG A 184 -15.46 3.80 -11.22
C ARG A 184 -15.16 3.68 -12.72
N ASP A 185 -15.49 4.68 -13.51
CA ASP A 185 -15.27 4.67 -14.97
C ASP A 185 -13.77 4.77 -15.29
N GLN A 186 -13.01 5.56 -14.51
CA GLN A 186 -11.56 5.66 -14.66
C GLN A 186 -10.88 4.34 -14.27
N LEU A 187 -11.29 3.69 -13.17
CA LEU A 187 -10.80 2.35 -12.82
C LEU A 187 -11.17 1.31 -13.88
N LYS A 188 -12.36 1.41 -14.46
CA LYS A 188 -12.75 0.53 -15.56
C LYS A 188 -11.81 0.68 -16.76
N ALA A 189 -11.42 1.90 -17.11
CA ALA A 189 -10.46 2.12 -18.20
C ALA A 189 -9.11 1.43 -17.92
N TRP A 190 -8.63 1.46 -16.68
CA TRP A 190 -7.44 0.72 -16.28
C TRP A 190 -7.61 -0.81 -16.37
N VAL A 191 -8.75 -1.33 -15.96
CA VAL A 191 -9.07 -2.76 -16.08
C VAL A 191 -9.12 -3.19 -17.55
N ASP A 192 -9.75 -2.38 -18.40
CA ASP A 192 -9.85 -2.66 -19.85
C ASP A 192 -8.46 -2.64 -20.50
N TYR A 193 -7.62 -1.66 -20.13
CA TYR A 193 -6.22 -1.58 -20.56
C TYR A 193 -5.42 -2.80 -20.12
N ALA A 194 -5.50 -3.18 -18.85
CA ALA A 194 -4.78 -4.33 -18.31
C ALA A 194 -5.16 -5.63 -19.03
N LYS A 195 -6.46 -5.87 -19.24
CA LYS A 195 -6.96 -7.03 -20.00
C LYS A 195 -6.47 -7.04 -21.43
N LYS A 196 -6.42 -5.89 -22.09
CA LYS A 196 -5.96 -5.78 -23.49
C LYS A 196 -4.46 -6.09 -23.61
N ASN A 197 -3.66 -5.74 -22.61
CA ASN A 197 -2.20 -5.86 -22.62
C ASN A 197 -1.69 -7.10 -21.88
N ASP A 198 -2.57 -7.96 -21.36
CA ASP A 198 -2.23 -9.10 -20.50
C ASP A 198 -1.39 -8.67 -19.28
N ALA A 199 -1.78 -7.54 -18.68
CA ALA A 199 -1.12 -6.93 -17.54
C ALA A 199 -1.89 -7.19 -16.24
N ILE A 200 -1.18 -7.11 -15.11
CA ILE A 200 -1.77 -7.17 -13.78
C ILE A 200 -1.86 -5.78 -13.15
N ILE A 201 -2.90 -5.55 -12.36
CA ILE A 201 -3.04 -4.35 -11.54
C ILE A 201 -2.79 -4.72 -10.07
N LEU A 202 -1.81 -4.05 -9.46
CA LEU A 202 -1.60 -4.03 -8.01
C LEU A 202 -2.34 -2.81 -7.46
N TYR A 203 -3.50 -3.07 -6.85
CA TYR A 203 -4.38 -2.01 -6.34
C TYR A 203 -4.17 -1.83 -4.84
N ASP A 204 -3.56 -0.70 -4.46
CA ASP A 204 -3.34 -0.34 -3.06
C ASP A 204 -4.52 0.51 -2.55
N ALA A 205 -5.26 -0.05 -1.60
CA ALA A 205 -6.39 0.58 -0.95
C ALA A 205 -6.11 0.96 0.52
N ALA A 206 -4.85 1.00 0.94
CA ALA A 206 -4.47 1.23 2.35
C ALA A 206 -5.04 2.55 2.92
N VAL A 207 -5.18 3.58 2.08
CA VAL A 207 -5.72 4.89 2.47
C VAL A 207 -7.24 4.91 2.53
N SER A 208 -7.93 3.98 1.89
CA SER A 208 -9.40 3.97 1.82
C SER A 208 -10.08 3.93 3.19
N TYR A 209 -9.49 3.24 4.15
CA TYR A 209 -10.01 3.15 5.52
C TYR A 209 -9.85 4.43 6.35
N THR A 210 -8.91 5.30 5.98
CA THR A 210 -8.61 6.51 6.74
C THR A 210 -9.34 7.73 6.22
N HIS A 211 -9.72 7.77 4.94
CA HIS A 211 -10.32 8.92 4.28
C HIS A 211 -11.73 8.69 3.73
N LEU A 212 -12.04 7.44 3.41
CA LEU A 212 -13.39 7.02 3.00
C LEU A 212 -14.08 6.31 4.18
N THR A 213 -13.80 6.78 5.40
CA THR A 213 -14.47 6.22 6.57
C THR A 213 -15.96 6.19 6.34
N LEU A 214 -16.50 5.01 6.52
CA LEU A 214 -17.89 4.79 6.77
C LEU A 214 -18.41 5.89 7.70
N PRO A 215 -19.55 6.53 7.39
CA PRO A 215 -20.18 7.40 8.36
C PRO A 215 -20.40 6.56 9.62
N THR A 216 -19.65 6.87 10.65
CA THR A 216 -19.90 6.35 11.97
C THR A 216 -21.20 6.99 12.42
N THR A 217 -22.30 6.26 12.23
CA THR A 217 -23.55 6.54 12.94
C THR A 217 -23.43 6.09 14.37
#